data_4b95f3bded569470a391b34ddd524bdb
#
_entry.id   4b95f3bded569470a391b34ddd524bdb
#
_cell.length_a   1.000
_cell.length_b   1.000
_cell.length_c   1.000
_cell.angle_alpha   90.00
_cell.angle_beta   90.00
_cell.angle_gamma   90.00
#
_symmetry.space_group_name_H-M   'P 1'
#
loop_
_entity.id
_entity.type
_entity.pdbx_description
1 polymer ?
#
loop_
_entity_poly.entity_id
_entity_poly.type
_entity_poly.pdbx_seq_one_letter_code
_entity_poly.pdbx_strand_id
1 'polypeptide(L)'
;TTQITRLEPVNLAAIQEFEEESKRKDYLDEQNDDLCKALTTLENAIAKIDRKTRTRFKETFEKVNKGVQELFPRLFGGGHGYLELTGEDLLTTGVAIMAQPPGKRISSLHLLSGGEKALTAVAFVFAIFRLNPAPFCLLDEVDAPLDDANVVRFSNMVKEMSDTVQFIYVTHNKITMEMAYQMSGVTMREPGVSRLVQVDIDEAAALAAN
;
A
#
# COMPACT_ATOMS: atom_id res chain seq x y z
N THR A 1 -20.77 -6.73 -86.37
CA THR A 1 -20.60 -5.32 -85.94
C THR A 1 -21.65 -4.85 -84.97
N THR A 2 -22.80 -5.44 -84.88
CA THR A 2 -23.96 -5.00 -84.02
C THR A 2 -23.82 -5.34 -82.52
N GLN A 3 -22.92 -6.24 -82.14
CA GLN A 3 -22.68 -6.58 -80.73
C GLN A 3 -21.68 -5.60 -80.04
N ILE A 4 -20.81 -5.00 -80.78
CA ILE A 4 -19.80 -4.05 -80.28
C ILE A 4 -20.43 -2.67 -79.96
N THR A 5 -21.47 -2.27 -80.73
CA THR A 5 -22.21 -1.01 -80.50
C THR A 5 -23.18 -1.07 -79.32
N ARG A 6 -23.39 -2.23 -78.70
CA ARG A 6 -24.16 -2.42 -77.44
C ARG A 6 -23.31 -2.25 -76.18
N LEU A 7 -22.01 -2.27 -76.30
CA LEU A 7 -21.14 -1.98 -75.19
C LEU A 7 -21.03 -0.43 -75.09
N GLU A 8 -21.57 0.08 -74.04
CA GLU A 8 -21.30 1.49 -73.63
C GLU A 8 -19.78 1.74 -73.60
N PRO A 9 -19.30 2.97 -73.72
CA PRO A 9 -17.88 3.27 -73.73
C PRO A 9 -17.20 2.64 -72.51
N VAL A 10 -16.42 1.60 -72.78
CA VAL A 10 -15.67 0.87 -71.74
C VAL A 10 -14.60 1.80 -71.23
N ASN A 11 -14.66 2.13 -69.95
CA ASN A 11 -13.62 2.90 -69.27
C ASN A 11 -12.35 2.03 -69.15
N LEU A 12 -11.35 2.23 -70.00
CA LEU A 12 -10.09 1.48 -69.97
C LEU A 12 -9.27 1.78 -68.70
N ALA A 13 -9.48 2.93 -68.10
CA ALA A 13 -8.85 3.29 -66.83
C ALA A 13 -9.39 2.46 -65.65
N ALA A 14 -10.64 1.94 -65.73
CA ALA A 14 -11.27 1.19 -64.66
C ALA A 14 -10.49 -0.07 -64.28
N ILE A 15 -9.73 -0.65 -65.23
CA ILE A 15 -8.93 -1.86 -64.96
C ILE A 15 -7.75 -1.50 -64.05
N GLN A 16 -7.06 -0.40 -64.33
CA GLN A 16 -5.92 0.06 -63.53
C GLN A 16 -6.41 0.55 -62.11
N GLU A 17 -7.49 1.33 -62.11
CA GLU A 17 -8.11 1.76 -60.84
C GLU A 17 -8.54 0.58 -59.97
N PHE A 18 -9.11 -0.45 -60.58
CA PHE A 18 -9.50 -1.68 -59.87
C PHE A 18 -8.28 -2.42 -59.28
N GLU A 19 -7.18 -2.53 -60.03
CA GLU A 19 -5.96 -3.19 -59.58
C GLU A 19 -5.30 -2.40 -58.44
N GLU A 20 -5.28 -1.08 -58.50
CA GLU A 20 -4.73 -0.21 -57.45
C GLU A 20 -5.58 -0.28 -56.17
N GLU A 21 -6.90 -0.17 -56.30
CA GLU A 21 -7.80 -0.25 -55.15
C GLU A 21 -7.86 -1.67 -54.58
N SER A 22 -7.71 -2.71 -55.37
CA SER A 22 -7.60 -4.08 -54.88
C SER A 22 -6.34 -4.27 -54.05
N LYS A 23 -5.18 -3.81 -54.50
CA LYS A 23 -3.94 -3.87 -53.71
C LYS A 23 -4.04 -3.06 -52.44
N ARG A 24 -4.66 -1.88 -52.51
CA ARG A 24 -4.91 -1.07 -51.30
C ARG A 24 -5.84 -1.76 -50.34
N LYS A 25 -6.88 -2.39 -50.83
CA LYS A 25 -7.80 -3.20 -49.97
C LYS A 25 -7.07 -4.34 -49.31
N ASP A 26 -6.29 -5.12 -50.05
CA ASP A 26 -5.55 -6.26 -49.50
C ASP A 26 -4.57 -5.81 -48.40
N TYR A 27 -3.87 -4.69 -48.60
CA TYR A 27 -3.00 -4.09 -47.58
C TYR A 27 -3.79 -3.67 -46.33
N LEU A 28 -4.94 -3.01 -46.51
CA LEU A 28 -5.77 -2.57 -45.39
C LEU A 28 -6.38 -3.75 -44.63
N ASP A 29 -6.77 -4.82 -45.34
CA ASP A 29 -7.28 -6.04 -44.72
C ASP A 29 -6.19 -6.72 -43.87
N GLU A 30 -4.95 -6.81 -44.38
CA GLU A 30 -3.81 -7.33 -43.63
C GLU A 30 -3.52 -6.50 -42.35
N GLN A 31 -3.51 -5.15 -42.51
CA GLN A 31 -3.33 -4.25 -41.35
C GLN A 31 -4.47 -4.40 -40.33
N ASN A 32 -5.70 -4.52 -40.78
CA ASN A 32 -6.85 -4.73 -39.92
C ASN A 32 -6.76 -6.07 -39.16
N ASP A 33 -6.37 -7.15 -39.84
CA ASP A 33 -6.18 -8.46 -39.21
C ASP A 33 -5.07 -8.43 -38.15
N ASP A 34 -3.97 -7.76 -38.42
CA ASP A 34 -2.87 -7.62 -37.46
C ASP A 34 -3.27 -6.80 -36.24
N LEU A 35 -4.01 -5.70 -36.43
CA LEU A 35 -4.54 -4.88 -35.35
C LEU A 35 -5.56 -5.69 -34.50
N CYS A 36 -6.45 -6.45 -35.11
CA CYS A 36 -7.41 -7.30 -34.41
C CYS A 36 -6.70 -8.39 -33.59
N LYS A 37 -5.65 -9.01 -34.12
CA LYS A 37 -4.83 -9.99 -33.38
C LYS A 37 -4.12 -9.33 -32.18
N ALA A 38 -3.54 -8.14 -32.41
CA ALA A 38 -2.89 -7.37 -31.35
C ALA A 38 -3.88 -6.99 -30.24
N LEU A 39 -5.07 -6.51 -30.61
CA LEU A 39 -6.14 -6.17 -29.67
C LEU A 39 -6.57 -7.38 -28.83
N THR A 40 -6.83 -8.51 -29.47
CA THR A 40 -7.20 -9.76 -28.77
C THR A 40 -6.10 -10.21 -27.79
N THR A 41 -4.84 -10.06 -28.19
CA THR A 41 -3.70 -10.39 -27.32
C THR A 41 -3.65 -9.50 -26.10
N LEU A 42 -3.87 -8.19 -26.28
CA LEU A 42 -3.93 -7.23 -25.16
C LEU A 42 -5.11 -7.48 -24.24
N GLU A 43 -6.30 -7.73 -24.77
CA GLU A 43 -7.49 -8.06 -23.97
C GLU A 43 -7.27 -9.31 -23.11
N ASN A 44 -6.69 -10.35 -23.69
CA ASN A 44 -6.33 -11.57 -22.96
C ASN A 44 -5.29 -11.32 -21.87
N ALA A 45 -4.29 -10.46 -22.15
CA ALA A 45 -3.29 -10.08 -21.16
C ALA A 45 -3.90 -9.30 -20.00
N ILE A 46 -4.77 -8.32 -20.28
CA ILE A 46 -5.52 -7.55 -19.26
C ILE A 46 -6.37 -8.49 -18.41
N ALA A 47 -7.18 -9.36 -19.02
CA ALA A 47 -8.02 -10.30 -18.29
C ALA A 47 -7.21 -11.24 -17.37
N LYS A 48 -6.00 -11.64 -17.80
CA LYS A 48 -5.09 -12.45 -16.99
C LYS A 48 -4.52 -11.67 -15.81
N ILE A 49 -4.14 -10.41 -16.03
CA ILE A 49 -3.64 -9.49 -14.99
C ILE A 49 -4.74 -9.25 -13.95
N ASP A 50 -5.94 -8.89 -14.38
CA ASP A 50 -7.08 -8.63 -13.51
C ASP A 50 -7.40 -9.81 -12.61
N ARG A 51 -7.47 -11.01 -13.18
CA ARG A 51 -7.71 -12.22 -12.40
C ARG A 51 -6.64 -12.45 -11.34
N LYS A 52 -5.36 -12.29 -11.73
CA LYS A 52 -4.23 -12.44 -10.80
C LYS A 52 -4.24 -11.37 -9.71
N THR A 53 -4.58 -10.14 -10.06
CA THR A 53 -4.68 -9.01 -9.13
C THR A 53 -5.80 -9.23 -8.12
N ARG A 54 -7.00 -9.63 -8.57
CA ARG A 54 -8.13 -9.97 -7.67
C ARG A 54 -7.76 -11.05 -6.66
N THR A 55 -7.13 -12.12 -7.12
CA THR A 55 -6.70 -13.22 -6.23
C THR A 55 -5.69 -12.74 -5.20
N ARG A 56 -4.64 -12.04 -5.64
CA ARG A 56 -3.61 -11.52 -4.73
C ARG A 56 -4.15 -10.50 -3.74
N PHE A 57 -5.01 -9.61 -4.21
CA PHE A 57 -5.65 -8.62 -3.34
C PHE A 57 -6.47 -9.30 -2.24
N LYS A 58 -7.32 -10.27 -2.60
CA LYS A 58 -8.15 -11.01 -1.64
C LYS A 58 -7.30 -11.72 -0.59
N GLU A 59 -6.30 -12.48 -1.01
CA GLU A 59 -5.39 -13.20 -0.10
C GLU A 59 -4.65 -12.24 0.84
N THR A 60 -4.17 -11.11 0.31
CA THR A 60 -3.46 -10.10 1.10
C THR A 60 -4.41 -9.41 2.08
N PHE A 61 -5.60 -9.02 1.62
CA PHE A 61 -6.62 -8.42 2.47
C PHE A 61 -6.99 -9.31 3.65
N GLU A 62 -7.25 -10.60 3.41
CA GLU A 62 -7.59 -11.57 4.46
C GLU A 62 -6.48 -11.70 5.50
N LYS A 63 -5.21 -11.77 5.05
CA LYS A 63 -4.05 -11.86 5.95
C LYS A 63 -3.85 -10.59 6.78
N VAL A 64 -3.94 -9.41 6.14
CA VAL A 64 -3.80 -8.13 6.86
C VAL A 64 -4.97 -7.94 7.83
N ASN A 65 -6.19 -8.25 7.41
CA ASN A 65 -7.37 -8.15 8.27
C ASN A 65 -7.24 -9.03 9.52
N LYS A 66 -6.78 -10.27 9.36
CA LYS A 66 -6.48 -11.16 10.48
C LYS A 66 -5.40 -10.56 11.40
N GLY A 67 -4.33 -10.00 10.80
CA GLY A 67 -3.29 -9.30 11.57
C GLY A 67 -3.82 -8.14 12.40
N VAL A 68 -4.69 -7.31 11.82
CA VAL A 68 -5.35 -6.19 12.53
C VAL A 68 -6.21 -6.70 13.66
N GLN A 69 -7.03 -7.75 13.45
CA GLN A 69 -7.88 -8.35 14.48
C GLN A 69 -7.08 -8.91 15.66
N GLU A 70 -5.87 -9.41 15.44
CA GLU A 70 -4.97 -9.91 16.48
C GLU A 70 -4.24 -8.77 17.21
N LEU A 71 -3.74 -7.77 16.48
CA LEU A 71 -2.91 -6.70 17.06
C LEU A 71 -3.73 -5.61 17.76
N PHE A 72 -4.92 -5.32 17.26
CA PHE A 72 -5.77 -4.26 17.81
C PHE A 72 -6.09 -4.46 19.31
N PRO A 73 -6.61 -5.62 19.77
CA PRO A 73 -6.86 -5.83 21.18
C PRO A 73 -5.61 -5.75 22.06
N ARG A 74 -4.45 -6.10 21.51
CA ARG A 74 -3.17 -6.06 22.25
C ARG A 74 -2.72 -4.61 22.47
N LEU A 75 -2.90 -3.74 21.48
CA LEU A 75 -2.56 -2.33 21.58
C LEU A 75 -3.53 -1.53 22.43
N PHE A 76 -4.83 -1.81 22.34
CA PHE A 76 -5.85 -1.09 23.09
C PHE A 76 -6.14 -1.69 24.48
N GLY A 77 -5.63 -2.88 24.78
CA GLY A 77 -5.99 -3.62 25.98
C GLY A 77 -7.40 -4.19 25.92
N GLY A 78 -7.92 -4.45 24.72
CA GLY A 78 -9.26 -4.98 24.43
C GLY A 78 -9.87 -4.33 23.19
N GLY A 79 -11.17 -4.55 22.99
CA GLY A 79 -11.89 -4.05 21.83
C GLY A 79 -11.65 -4.87 20.57
N HIS A 80 -12.14 -4.36 19.43
CA HIS A 80 -12.05 -5.04 18.13
C HIS A 80 -11.67 -4.05 17.03
N GLY A 81 -10.83 -4.50 16.11
CA GLY A 81 -10.50 -3.75 14.88
C GLY A 81 -10.49 -4.70 13.70
N TYR A 82 -10.99 -4.24 12.55
CA TYR A 82 -11.02 -5.02 11.33
C TYR A 82 -11.08 -4.11 10.09
N LEU A 83 -10.79 -4.71 8.94
CA LEU A 83 -10.87 -4.05 7.65
C LEU A 83 -12.17 -4.45 6.94
N GLU A 84 -12.80 -3.49 6.27
CA GLU A 84 -14.01 -3.68 5.48
C GLU A 84 -13.81 -3.14 4.07
N LEU A 85 -14.34 -3.85 3.08
CA LEU A 85 -14.32 -3.40 1.69
C LEU A 85 -15.48 -2.42 1.47
N THR A 86 -15.23 -1.29 0.80
CA THR A 86 -16.25 -0.26 0.55
C THR A 86 -17.06 -0.50 -0.71
N GLY A 87 -16.68 -1.46 -1.54
CA GLY A 87 -17.35 -1.82 -2.80
C GLY A 87 -17.25 -3.29 -3.11
N GLU A 88 -18.02 -3.76 -4.09
CA GLU A 88 -18.11 -5.16 -4.47
C GLU A 88 -16.98 -5.59 -5.40
N ASP A 89 -16.49 -4.69 -6.27
CA ASP A 89 -15.43 -5.01 -7.21
C ASP A 89 -14.05 -4.84 -6.60
N LEU A 90 -13.32 -5.94 -6.43
CA LEU A 90 -11.99 -5.99 -5.81
C LEU A 90 -10.90 -5.16 -6.52
N LEU A 91 -11.10 -4.74 -7.78
CA LEU A 91 -10.14 -3.90 -8.50
C LEU A 91 -10.32 -2.41 -8.24
N THR A 92 -11.54 -2.00 -7.88
CA THR A 92 -11.91 -0.60 -7.70
C THR A 92 -12.33 -0.27 -6.27
N THR A 93 -12.48 -1.30 -5.41
CA THR A 93 -12.93 -1.12 -4.03
C THR A 93 -11.90 -0.38 -3.19
N GLY A 94 -12.37 0.46 -2.28
CA GLY A 94 -11.57 0.98 -1.19
C GLY A 94 -11.56 0.02 0.02
N VAL A 95 -10.67 0.30 0.97
CA VAL A 95 -10.59 -0.41 2.26
C VAL A 95 -10.86 0.59 3.38
N ALA A 96 -11.87 0.32 4.20
CA ALA A 96 -12.18 1.08 5.39
C ALA A 96 -11.63 0.34 6.64
N ILE A 97 -11.11 1.10 7.59
CA ILE A 97 -10.67 0.57 8.89
C ILE A 97 -11.80 0.83 9.88
N MET A 98 -12.34 -0.25 10.42
CA MET A 98 -13.36 -0.23 11.45
C MET A 98 -12.72 -0.55 12.79
N ALA A 99 -13.00 0.26 13.80
CA ALA A 99 -12.40 0.14 15.11
C ALA A 99 -13.45 0.30 16.21
N GLN A 100 -13.33 -0.53 17.23
CA GLN A 100 -14.11 -0.48 18.47
C GLN A 100 -13.16 -0.52 19.66
N PRO A 101 -12.65 0.64 20.11
CA PRO A 101 -11.91 0.71 21.37
C PRO A 101 -12.75 0.21 22.56
N PRO A 102 -12.12 -0.23 23.66
CA PRO A 102 -12.85 -0.69 24.85
C PRO A 102 -13.86 0.35 25.35
N GLY A 103 -15.09 -0.10 25.61
CA GLY A 103 -16.17 0.77 26.10
C GLY A 103 -16.83 1.68 25.05
N LYS A 104 -16.42 1.63 23.79
CA LYS A 104 -17.01 2.42 22.68
C LYS A 104 -17.76 1.55 21.68
N ARG A 105 -18.57 2.20 20.83
CA ARG A 105 -19.24 1.53 19.71
C ARG A 105 -18.29 1.43 18.52
N ILE A 106 -18.54 0.48 17.64
CA ILE A 106 -17.83 0.37 16.36
C ILE A 106 -17.99 1.68 15.58
N SER A 107 -16.87 2.21 15.11
CA SER A 107 -16.85 3.43 14.31
C SER A 107 -15.74 3.37 13.25
N SER A 108 -15.91 4.17 12.21
CA SER A 108 -14.84 4.40 11.24
C SER A 108 -13.71 5.22 11.86
N LEU A 109 -12.53 5.10 11.29
CA LEU A 109 -11.31 5.78 11.76
C LEU A 109 -11.52 7.30 11.98
N HIS A 110 -12.37 7.95 11.18
CA HIS A 110 -12.62 9.39 11.27
C HIS A 110 -13.23 9.85 12.58
N LEU A 111 -13.98 8.98 13.25
CA LEU A 111 -14.72 9.28 14.49
C LEU A 111 -13.91 9.01 15.76
N LEU A 112 -12.70 8.48 15.63
CA LEU A 112 -11.81 8.20 16.75
C LEU A 112 -11.09 9.46 17.22
N SER A 113 -10.65 9.46 18.49
CA SER A 113 -9.75 10.49 19.03
C SER A 113 -8.38 10.44 18.36
N GLY A 114 -7.54 11.47 18.52
CA GLY A 114 -6.20 11.53 17.93
C GLY A 114 -5.33 10.33 18.31
N GLY A 115 -5.24 10.00 19.60
CA GLY A 115 -4.48 8.85 20.08
C GLY A 115 -5.04 7.50 19.60
N GLU A 116 -6.37 7.35 19.57
CA GLU A 116 -7.01 6.14 19.03
C GLU A 116 -6.76 5.96 17.53
N LYS A 117 -6.76 7.06 16.76
CA LYS A 117 -6.38 7.04 15.34
C LYS A 117 -4.94 6.58 15.16
N ALA A 118 -4.01 7.15 15.92
CA ALA A 118 -2.61 6.79 15.85
C ALA A 118 -2.40 5.31 16.19
N LEU A 119 -3.00 4.85 17.27
CA LEU A 119 -2.87 3.45 17.71
C LEU A 119 -3.51 2.46 16.72
N THR A 120 -4.65 2.82 16.11
CA THR A 120 -5.28 2.03 15.04
C THR A 120 -4.41 1.99 13.79
N ALA A 121 -3.81 3.12 13.41
CA ALA A 121 -2.88 3.17 12.28
C ALA A 121 -1.64 2.30 12.53
N VAL A 122 -1.09 2.32 13.74
CA VAL A 122 0.02 1.43 14.16
C VAL A 122 -0.39 -0.04 14.05
N ALA A 123 -1.58 -0.42 14.52
CA ALA A 123 -2.07 -1.80 14.39
C ALA A 123 -2.12 -2.25 12.92
N PHE A 124 -2.60 -1.37 12.04
CA PHE A 124 -2.69 -1.64 10.61
C PHE A 124 -1.30 -1.76 9.96
N VAL A 125 -0.41 -0.81 10.23
CA VAL A 125 0.96 -0.82 9.70
C VAL A 125 1.70 -2.08 10.16
N PHE A 126 1.62 -2.42 11.44
CA PHE A 126 2.27 -3.62 11.97
C PHE A 126 1.68 -4.92 11.42
N ALA A 127 0.37 -4.96 11.12
CA ALA A 127 -0.23 -6.09 10.42
C ALA A 127 0.37 -6.28 9.02
N ILE A 128 0.65 -5.19 8.30
CA ILE A 128 1.33 -5.25 7.00
C ILE A 128 2.80 -5.69 7.17
N PHE A 129 3.51 -5.15 8.16
CA PHE A 129 4.90 -5.55 8.46
C PHE A 129 5.04 -7.04 8.77
N ARG A 130 4.10 -7.63 9.52
CA ARG A 130 4.08 -9.08 9.79
C ARG A 130 3.93 -9.92 8.52
N LEU A 131 3.26 -9.38 7.52
CA LEU A 131 3.08 -10.07 6.23
C LEU A 131 4.32 -9.97 5.32
N ASN A 132 4.98 -8.82 5.32
CA ASN A 132 6.16 -8.55 4.52
C ASN A 132 7.14 -7.67 5.32
N PRO A 133 7.94 -8.27 6.21
CA PRO A 133 8.83 -7.52 7.09
C PRO A 133 9.86 -6.74 6.27
N ALA A 134 9.96 -5.44 6.54
CA ALA A 134 11.04 -4.60 6.06
C ALA A 134 12.27 -4.78 6.97
N PRO A 135 13.49 -4.60 6.47
CA PRO A 135 14.71 -4.74 7.29
C PRO A 135 14.78 -3.71 8.42
N PHE A 136 14.19 -2.54 8.24
CA PHE A 136 14.10 -1.49 9.26
C PHE A 136 12.81 -0.71 9.15
N CYS A 137 12.40 -0.05 10.24
CA CYS A 137 11.24 0.83 10.33
C CYS A 137 11.62 2.10 11.08
N LEU A 138 11.34 3.25 10.48
CA LEU A 138 11.50 4.57 11.10
C LEU A 138 10.14 5.06 11.61
N LEU A 139 10.06 5.36 12.90
CA LEU A 139 8.88 5.88 13.58
C LEU A 139 9.19 7.27 14.11
N ASP A 140 8.47 8.28 13.63
CA ASP A 140 8.67 9.68 13.99
C ASP A 140 7.49 10.15 14.82
N GLU A 141 7.74 10.42 16.13
CA GLU A 141 6.77 10.92 17.12
C GLU A 141 5.42 10.17 17.15
N VAL A 142 5.40 8.86 16.84
CA VAL A 142 4.17 8.07 16.77
C VAL A 142 3.51 7.93 18.15
N ASP A 143 4.29 8.01 19.21
CA ASP A 143 3.87 7.92 20.61
C ASP A 143 3.36 9.25 21.20
N ALA A 144 3.61 10.38 20.54
CA ALA A 144 3.21 11.69 21.03
C ALA A 144 1.70 11.85 21.34
N PRO A 145 0.76 11.32 20.55
CA PRO A 145 -0.68 11.42 20.84
C PRO A 145 -1.19 10.33 21.79
N LEU A 146 -0.32 9.43 22.30
CA LEU A 146 -0.71 8.29 23.16
C LEU A 146 -0.63 8.67 24.63
N ASP A 147 -1.53 8.09 25.43
CA ASP A 147 -1.39 8.11 26.89
C ASP A 147 -0.34 7.10 27.37
N ASP A 148 0.14 7.24 28.58
CA ASP A 148 1.24 6.42 29.14
C ASP A 148 0.92 4.91 29.07
N ALA A 149 -0.32 4.51 29.32
CA ALA A 149 -0.73 3.09 29.26
C ALA A 149 -0.65 2.54 27.82
N ASN A 150 -1.02 3.36 26.82
CA ASN A 150 -0.93 3.00 25.42
C ASN A 150 0.50 3.05 24.90
N VAL A 151 1.33 3.99 25.40
CA VAL A 151 2.77 4.01 25.12
C VAL A 151 3.42 2.72 25.58
N VAL A 152 3.16 2.25 26.79
CA VAL A 152 3.70 0.97 27.29
C VAL A 152 3.29 -0.21 26.40
N ARG A 153 2.02 -0.29 25.98
CA ARG A 153 1.56 -1.37 25.09
C ARG A 153 2.19 -1.31 23.71
N PHE A 154 2.25 -0.12 23.13
CA PHE A 154 2.94 0.14 21.88
C PHE A 154 4.39 -0.31 21.97
N SER A 155 5.06 0.12 22.97
CA SER A 155 6.44 -0.15 23.28
C SER A 155 6.73 -1.65 23.42
N ASN A 156 5.91 -2.39 24.13
CA ASN A 156 6.05 -3.85 24.26
C ASN A 156 5.87 -4.55 22.90
N MET A 157 4.96 -4.06 22.06
CA MET A 157 4.76 -4.62 20.73
C MET A 157 5.95 -4.36 19.82
N VAL A 158 6.52 -3.14 19.84
CA VAL A 158 7.74 -2.81 19.11
C VAL A 158 8.89 -3.70 19.56
N LYS A 159 9.05 -3.91 20.84
CA LYS A 159 10.09 -4.79 21.40
C LYS A 159 9.95 -6.23 20.91
N GLU A 160 8.74 -6.79 20.89
CA GLU A 160 8.47 -8.13 20.36
C GLU A 160 8.81 -8.23 18.86
N MET A 161 8.52 -7.18 18.07
CA MET A 161 8.82 -7.16 16.64
C MET A 161 10.30 -6.88 16.35
N SER A 162 11.05 -6.34 17.31
CA SER A 162 12.45 -5.97 17.13
C SER A 162 13.38 -7.19 16.92
N ASP A 163 12.91 -8.39 17.23
CA ASP A 163 13.62 -9.63 16.91
C ASP A 163 13.77 -9.86 15.39
N THR A 164 12.89 -9.27 14.60
CA THR A 164 12.85 -9.47 13.13
C THR A 164 13.02 -8.17 12.34
N VAL A 165 12.77 -7.01 12.94
CA VAL A 165 12.81 -5.71 12.29
C VAL A 165 13.59 -4.72 13.14
N GLN A 166 14.54 -4.01 12.55
CA GLN A 166 15.23 -2.92 13.25
C GLN A 166 14.31 -1.69 13.33
N PHE A 167 14.02 -1.23 14.55
CA PHE A 167 13.25 0.00 14.75
C PHE A 167 14.17 1.17 15.07
N ILE A 168 13.90 2.30 14.44
CA ILE A 168 14.51 3.59 14.72
C ILE A 168 13.36 4.53 15.08
N TYR A 169 13.36 5.10 16.30
CA TYR A 169 12.33 6.08 16.65
C TYR A 169 12.91 7.45 16.97
N VAL A 170 12.17 8.45 16.55
CA VAL A 170 12.32 9.82 17.04
C VAL A 170 11.20 10.02 18.06
N THR A 171 11.56 10.31 19.30
CA THR A 171 10.60 10.50 20.40
C THR A 171 11.15 11.46 21.46
N HIS A 172 10.24 12.07 22.19
CA HIS A 172 10.54 12.81 23.42
C HIS A 172 9.91 12.15 24.66
N ASN A 173 9.25 10.99 24.50
CA ASN A 173 8.61 10.27 25.58
C ASN A 173 9.62 9.40 26.35
N LYS A 174 9.70 9.56 27.67
CA LYS A 174 10.65 8.85 28.51
C LYS A 174 10.44 7.33 28.50
N ILE A 175 9.18 6.88 28.49
CA ILE A 175 8.84 5.43 28.50
C ILE A 175 9.37 4.77 27.22
N THR A 176 9.23 5.46 26.08
CA THR A 176 9.77 4.96 24.80
C THR A 176 11.29 4.98 24.78
N MET A 177 11.91 6.02 25.35
CA MET A 177 13.37 6.11 25.45
C MET A 177 13.97 4.97 26.29
N GLU A 178 13.37 4.64 27.45
CA GLU A 178 13.84 3.60 28.35
C GLU A 178 13.86 2.19 27.75
N MET A 179 13.14 1.99 26.65
CA MET A 179 13.11 0.71 25.94
C MET A 179 14.15 0.55 24.84
N ALA A 180 14.79 1.63 24.45
CA ALA A 180 15.79 1.62 23.39
C ALA A 180 17.08 0.96 23.90
N TYR A 181 17.75 0.16 23.06
CA TYR A 181 19.08 -0.36 23.36
C TYR A 181 20.17 0.72 23.19
N GLN A 182 19.95 1.62 22.26
CA GLN A 182 20.85 2.74 21.98
C GLN A 182 20.07 4.02 21.88
N MET A 183 20.59 5.07 22.47
CA MET A 183 20.00 6.40 22.42
C MET A 183 20.96 7.38 21.79
N SER A 184 20.46 8.18 20.85
CA SER A 184 21.19 9.26 20.22
C SER A 184 20.47 10.56 20.44
N GLY A 185 21.09 11.49 21.15
CA GLY A 185 20.56 12.82 21.36
C GLY A 185 21.05 13.79 20.29
N VAL A 186 20.19 14.70 19.89
CA VAL A 186 20.58 15.84 19.03
C VAL A 186 20.58 17.09 19.91
N THR A 187 21.73 17.73 20.00
CA THR A 187 21.89 18.96 20.78
C THR A 187 22.46 20.07 19.91
N MET A 188 22.19 21.30 20.30
CA MET A 188 22.65 22.51 19.62
C MET A 188 23.38 23.38 20.62
N ARG A 189 24.73 23.34 20.61
CA ARG A 189 25.57 24.19 21.47
C ARG A 189 25.75 25.58 20.89
N GLU A 190 25.79 25.68 19.57
CA GLU A 190 25.86 26.92 18.81
C GLU A 190 24.59 27.10 18.00
N PRO A 191 23.98 28.27 17.89
CA PRO A 191 22.79 28.52 17.11
C PRO A 191 22.97 28.04 15.66
N GLY A 192 22.11 27.14 15.18
CA GLY A 192 22.14 26.60 13.81
C GLY A 192 23.10 25.43 13.59
N VAL A 193 23.86 24.97 14.60
CA VAL A 193 24.78 23.83 14.47
C VAL A 193 24.31 22.67 15.35
N SER A 194 23.73 21.67 14.72
CA SER A 194 23.30 20.43 15.40
C SER A 194 24.49 19.49 15.60
N ARG A 195 24.57 18.89 16.79
CA ARG A 195 25.55 17.87 17.14
C ARG A 195 24.87 16.61 17.65
N LEU A 196 25.28 15.47 17.12
CA LEU A 196 24.84 14.16 17.59
C LEU A 196 25.65 13.76 18.84
N VAL A 197 24.93 13.30 19.88
CA VAL A 197 25.50 12.73 21.09
C VAL A 197 24.91 11.33 21.22
N GLN A 198 25.76 10.32 21.18
CA GLN A 198 25.37 8.93 21.37
C GLN A 198 25.65 8.54 22.82
N VAL A 199 24.66 7.92 23.47
CA VAL A 199 24.74 7.46 24.86
C VAL A 199 24.26 6.00 24.89
N ASP A 200 25.06 5.12 25.44
CA ASP A 200 24.65 3.79 25.82
C ASP A 200 23.80 3.89 27.10
N ILE A 201 22.61 3.27 27.11
CA ILE A 201 21.68 3.40 28.24
C ILE A 201 22.23 2.74 29.49
N ASP A 202 22.92 1.63 29.33
CA ASP A 202 23.55 0.92 30.47
C ASP A 202 24.69 1.76 31.08
N GLU A 203 25.47 2.46 30.24
CA GLU A 203 26.50 3.38 30.69
C GLU A 203 25.90 4.65 31.34
N ALA A 204 24.81 5.18 30.78
CA ALA A 204 24.09 6.32 31.35
C ALA A 204 23.44 5.98 32.70
N ALA A 205 22.85 4.80 32.87
CA ALA A 205 22.28 4.33 34.10
C ALA A 205 23.38 4.13 35.19
N ALA A 206 24.53 3.60 34.82
CA ALA A 206 25.68 3.46 35.72
C ALA A 206 26.26 4.81 36.17
N LEU A 207 26.26 5.82 35.27
CA LEU A 207 26.69 7.18 35.60
C LEU A 207 25.69 7.95 36.48
N ALA A 208 24.42 7.67 36.36
CA ALA A 208 23.35 8.27 37.17
C ALA A 208 23.21 7.65 38.59
N ALA A 209 23.76 6.45 38.79
CA ALA A 209 23.74 5.73 40.05
C ALA A 209 24.93 6.08 40.98
N ASN A 210 25.94 6.81 40.50
CA ASN A 210 27.07 7.38 41.24
C ASN A 210 26.87 8.86 41.53
#